data_8e3dd020cae15c3366bf6abac8f9ffec
#
_entry.id   8e3dd020cae15c3366bf6abac8f9ffec
#
_cell.length_a   1.000
_cell.length_b   1.000
_cell.length_c   1.000
_cell.angle_alpha   90.00
_cell.angle_beta   90.00
_cell.angle_gamma   90.00
#
_symmetry.space_group_name_H-M   'P 1'
#
loop_
_entity.id
_entity.type
_entity.pdbx_description
1 polymer ?
#
loop_
_entity_poly.entity_id
_entity_poly.type
_entity_poly.pdbx_seq_one_letter_code
_entity_poly.pdbx_strand_id
1 'polypeptide(L)'
;MKHLVLASLFAGAMALPALADYTIIAPANPGGGWDQTARTMQSVLQEEGISKTVQVQNVPGAGGTIGLAQFASQNKGNPDALIVGGYVMVGAILTN
;
A
#
# COMPACT_ATOMS: atom_id res chain seq x y z
N MET A 1 -7.19 -1.16 -48.76
CA MET A 1 -8.22 -1.78 -47.93
C MET A 1 -7.66 -2.77 -46.94
N LYS A 2 -6.75 -3.62 -47.34
CA LYS A 2 -6.16 -4.63 -46.45
C LYS A 2 -5.34 -4.02 -45.34
N HIS A 3 -4.88 -2.80 -45.47
CA HIS A 3 -4.01 -2.13 -44.47
C HIS A 3 -4.74 -1.65 -43.24
N LEU A 4 -6.04 -1.43 -43.32
CA LEU A 4 -6.86 -0.96 -42.18
C LEU A 4 -7.02 -2.01 -41.09
N VAL A 5 -7.02 -3.28 -41.46
CA VAL A 5 -7.16 -4.37 -40.51
C VAL A 5 -5.94 -4.50 -39.60
N LEU A 6 -4.75 -4.26 -40.13
CA LEU A 6 -3.50 -4.32 -39.39
C LEU A 6 -3.42 -3.23 -38.33
N ALA A 7 -3.91 -2.03 -38.63
CA ALA A 7 -3.91 -0.93 -37.70
C ALA A 7 -4.78 -1.22 -36.46
N SER A 8 -5.91 -1.88 -36.63
CA SER A 8 -6.80 -2.22 -35.55
C SER A 8 -6.17 -3.23 -34.56
N LEU A 9 -5.47 -4.22 -35.07
CA LEU A 9 -4.80 -5.22 -34.25
C LEU A 9 -3.67 -4.59 -33.42
N PHE A 10 -2.97 -3.63 -34.00
CA PHE A 10 -1.87 -2.97 -33.31
C PHE A 10 -2.36 -2.13 -32.15
N ALA A 11 -3.48 -1.46 -32.29
CA ALA A 11 -4.07 -0.64 -31.22
C ALA A 11 -4.44 -1.50 -29.98
N GLY A 12 -4.91 -2.73 -30.19
CA GLY A 12 -5.24 -3.64 -29.09
C GLY A 12 -4.03 -4.10 -28.29
N ALA A 13 -2.85 -4.17 -28.92
CA ALA A 13 -1.63 -4.61 -28.25
C ALA A 13 -0.97 -3.51 -27.42
N MET A 14 -1.46 -2.27 -27.47
CA MET A 14 -0.86 -1.12 -26.79
C MET A 14 -1.50 -0.81 -25.44
N ALA A 15 -2.33 -1.69 -24.91
CA ALA A 15 -2.95 -1.48 -23.61
C ALA A 15 -1.88 -1.47 -22.51
N LEU A 16 -1.86 -0.41 -21.71
CA LEU A 16 -0.96 -0.28 -20.56
C LEU A 16 -1.57 -0.97 -19.34
N PRO A 17 -0.75 -1.61 -18.49
CA PRO A 17 -1.23 -2.14 -17.23
C PRO A 17 -1.74 -1.02 -16.33
N ALA A 18 -2.79 -1.29 -15.58
CA ALA A 18 -3.29 -0.35 -14.59
C ALA A 18 -2.29 -0.22 -13.44
N LEU A 19 -2.14 0.98 -12.89
CA LEU A 19 -1.35 1.20 -11.69
C LEU A 19 -2.07 0.59 -10.49
N ALA A 20 -1.29 0.07 -9.54
CA ALA A 20 -1.81 -0.48 -8.30
C ALA A 20 -2.33 0.63 -7.39
N ASP A 21 -3.36 0.32 -6.62
CA ASP A 21 -3.85 1.17 -5.54
C ASP A 21 -3.38 0.54 -4.22
N TYR A 22 -2.50 1.22 -3.51
CA TYR A 22 -1.96 0.71 -2.25
C TYR A 22 -2.74 1.22 -1.05
N THR A 23 -2.82 0.38 -0.03
CA THR A 23 -3.26 0.77 1.31
C THR A 23 -2.09 0.55 2.27
N ILE A 24 -1.76 1.57 3.04
CA ILE A 24 -0.69 1.51 4.04
C ILE A 24 -1.33 1.64 5.41
N ILE A 25 -1.15 0.63 6.25
CA ILE A 25 -1.59 0.67 7.64
C ILE A 25 -0.48 1.28 8.48
N ALA A 26 -0.79 2.37 9.16
CA ALA A 26 0.06 2.97 10.17
C ALA A 26 -0.52 2.57 11.54
N PRO A 27 0.12 1.63 12.26
CA PRO A 27 -0.44 1.15 13.53
C PRO A 27 -0.12 2.12 14.66
N ALA A 28 -0.53 3.36 14.49
CA ALA A 28 -0.25 4.48 15.37
C ALA A 28 -1.29 5.57 15.20
N ASN A 29 -1.35 6.48 16.16
CA ASN A 29 -2.15 7.69 16.03
C ASN A 29 -1.62 8.57 14.91
N PRO A 30 -2.48 9.36 14.26
CA PRO A 30 -2.02 10.36 13.28
C PRO A 30 -1.00 11.31 13.90
N GLY A 31 0.08 11.59 13.15
CA GLY A 31 1.15 12.48 13.59
C GLY A 31 2.33 11.79 14.28
N GLY A 32 2.19 10.53 14.66
CA GLY A 32 3.30 9.76 15.22
C GLY A 32 4.33 9.36 14.16
N GLY A 33 5.43 8.75 14.60
CA GLY A 33 6.54 8.38 13.70
C GLY A 33 6.10 7.41 12.60
N TRP A 34 5.32 6.42 12.93
CA TRP A 34 4.83 5.47 11.92
C TRP A 34 3.83 6.10 10.96
N ASP A 35 3.02 7.03 11.44
CA ASP A 35 2.12 7.79 10.58
C ASP A 35 2.91 8.65 9.59
N GLN A 36 3.94 9.35 10.07
CA GLN A 36 4.80 10.16 9.21
C GLN A 36 5.50 9.31 8.15
N THR A 37 5.98 8.13 8.53
CA THR A 37 6.59 7.19 7.59
C THR A 37 5.59 6.75 6.51
N ALA A 38 4.38 6.38 6.92
CA ALA A 38 3.34 5.96 6.00
C ALA A 38 2.98 7.08 5.02
N ARG A 39 2.87 8.31 5.49
CA ARG A 39 2.49 9.44 4.64
C ARG A 39 3.61 9.89 3.72
N THR A 40 4.86 9.76 4.15
CA THR A 40 6.01 9.98 3.26
C THR A 40 6.02 8.95 2.14
N MET A 41 5.77 7.68 2.47
CA MET A 41 5.67 6.62 1.49
C MET A 41 4.51 6.87 0.50
N GLN A 42 3.37 7.30 1.02
CA GLN A 42 2.22 7.69 0.20
C GLN A 42 2.61 8.74 -0.84
N SER A 43 3.26 9.81 -0.40
CA SER A 43 3.69 10.89 -1.30
C SER A 43 4.65 10.39 -2.37
N VAL A 44 5.67 9.62 -1.99
CA VAL A 44 6.67 9.11 -2.93
C VAL A 44 6.05 8.19 -3.95
N LEU A 45 5.22 7.25 -3.52
CA LEU A 45 4.58 6.29 -4.43
C LEU A 45 3.69 7.00 -5.47
N GLN A 46 3.00 8.06 -5.06
CA GLN A 46 2.15 8.82 -5.96
C GLN A 46 2.96 9.76 -6.87
N GLU A 47 3.93 10.48 -6.30
CA GLU A 47 4.77 11.42 -7.06
C GLU A 47 5.62 10.72 -8.12
N GLU A 48 6.13 9.54 -7.81
CA GLU A 48 6.95 8.75 -8.74
C GLU A 48 6.11 7.95 -9.74
N GLY A 49 4.80 8.04 -9.66
CA GLY A 49 3.91 7.34 -10.60
C GLY A 49 3.85 5.84 -10.40
N ILE A 50 4.30 5.33 -9.25
CA ILE A 50 4.27 3.90 -8.94
C ILE A 50 2.85 3.46 -8.62
N SER A 51 2.09 4.32 -7.97
CA SER A 51 0.70 4.06 -7.61
C SER A 51 -0.18 5.25 -8.00
N LYS A 52 -1.40 4.94 -8.43
CA LYS A 52 -2.40 5.96 -8.74
C LYS A 52 -2.98 6.57 -7.47
N THR A 53 -3.35 5.71 -6.52
CA THR A 53 -3.96 6.11 -5.26
C THR A 53 -3.32 5.32 -4.13
N VAL A 54 -2.93 6.02 -3.09
CA VAL A 54 -2.40 5.41 -1.87
C VAL A 54 -3.21 5.92 -0.70
N GLN A 55 -3.79 5.00 0.08
CA GLN A 55 -4.54 5.34 1.28
C GLN A 55 -3.71 4.99 2.50
N VAL A 56 -3.75 5.84 3.52
CA VAL A 56 -3.14 5.57 4.82
C VAL A 56 -4.25 5.41 5.84
N GLN A 57 -4.23 4.29 6.56
CA GLN A 57 -5.18 4.00 7.64
C GLN A 57 -4.43 3.91 8.95
N ASN A 58 -4.92 4.62 9.97
CA ASN A 58 -4.34 4.60 11.29
C ASN A 58 -5.08 3.59 12.17
N VAL A 59 -4.35 2.65 12.75
CA VAL A 59 -4.89 1.65 13.68
C VAL A 59 -3.99 1.62 14.92
N PRO A 60 -4.20 2.54 15.88
CA PRO A 60 -3.35 2.63 17.06
C PRO A 60 -3.63 1.53 18.08
N GLY A 61 -2.70 1.36 18.99
CA GLY A 61 -2.89 0.53 20.20
C GLY A 61 -1.89 -0.58 20.35
N ALA A 62 -1.55 -0.86 21.60
CA ALA A 62 -0.71 -1.98 22.04
C ALA A 62 0.63 -2.09 21.33
N GLY A 63 1.32 -0.96 21.11
CA GLY A 63 2.62 -0.97 20.43
C GLY A 63 2.55 -1.40 18.98
N GLY A 64 1.40 -1.28 18.35
CA GLY A 64 1.18 -1.66 16.97
C GLY A 64 0.64 -3.08 16.79
N THR A 65 0.50 -3.86 17.85
CA THR A 65 0.06 -5.26 17.72
C THR A 65 -1.40 -5.39 17.32
N ILE A 66 -2.26 -4.43 17.69
CA ILE A 66 -3.65 -4.41 17.23
C ILE A 66 -3.71 -4.22 15.73
N GLY A 67 -2.98 -3.24 15.21
CA GLY A 67 -2.91 -3.00 13.77
C GLY A 67 -2.30 -4.17 13.02
N LEU A 68 -1.27 -4.79 13.58
CA LEU A 68 -0.62 -5.95 12.97
C LEU A 68 -1.57 -7.15 12.88
N ALA A 69 -2.29 -7.44 13.94
CA ALA A 69 -3.25 -8.54 13.96
C ALA A 69 -4.38 -8.31 12.93
N GLN A 70 -4.89 -7.11 12.88
CA GLN A 70 -5.91 -6.72 11.91
C GLN A 70 -5.40 -6.84 10.48
N PHE A 71 -4.19 -6.35 10.23
CA PHE A 71 -3.54 -6.45 8.93
C PHE A 71 -3.39 -7.91 8.49
N ALA A 72 -2.91 -8.77 9.38
CA ALA A 72 -2.69 -10.17 9.09
C ALA A 72 -3.99 -10.91 8.76
N SER A 73 -5.10 -10.55 9.41
CA SER A 73 -6.39 -11.21 9.19
C SER A 73 -7.15 -10.65 7.98
N GLN A 74 -7.09 -9.34 7.74
CA GLN A 74 -7.90 -8.68 6.71
C GLN A 74 -7.20 -8.53 5.37
N ASN A 75 -5.87 -8.56 5.35
CA ASN A 75 -5.09 -8.32 4.14
C ASN A 75 -4.27 -9.54 3.70
N LYS A 76 -4.62 -10.71 4.18
CA LYS A 76 -3.92 -11.94 3.83
C LYS A 76 -3.98 -12.17 2.33
N GLY A 77 -2.80 -12.30 1.72
CA GLY A 77 -2.72 -12.53 0.28
C GLY A 77 -2.93 -11.29 -0.58
N ASN A 78 -3.11 -10.12 0.01
CA ASN A 78 -3.25 -8.87 -0.74
C ASN A 78 -1.88 -8.26 -1.01
N PRO A 79 -1.39 -8.24 -2.28
CA PRO A 79 -0.06 -7.71 -2.60
C PRO A 79 -0.01 -6.18 -2.54
N ASP A 80 -1.15 -5.51 -2.45
CA ASP A 80 -1.23 -4.05 -2.46
C ASP A 80 -1.45 -3.45 -1.08
N ALA A 81 -1.34 -4.26 -0.03
CA ALA A 81 -1.45 -3.82 1.35
C ALA A 81 -0.08 -3.83 2.03
N LEU A 82 0.24 -2.75 2.71
CA LEU A 82 1.50 -2.55 3.43
C LEU A 82 1.20 -2.15 4.87
N ILE A 83 2.10 -2.50 5.77
CA ILE A 83 2.03 -2.03 7.17
C ILE A 83 3.39 -1.49 7.57
N VAL A 84 3.38 -0.38 8.30
CA VAL A 84 4.57 0.18 8.93
C VAL A 84 4.78 -0.49 10.28
N GLY A 85 5.99 -0.85 10.58
CA GLY A 85 6.33 -1.41 11.88
C GLY A 85 7.75 -1.05 12.24
N GLY A 86 8.13 -1.34 13.47
CA GLY A 86 9.47 -1.04 13.93
C GLY A 86 9.76 -1.68 15.27
N TYR A 87 10.78 -1.16 15.91
CA TYR A 87 11.36 -1.70 17.13
C TYR A 87 10.34 -1.91 18.27
N VAL A 88 9.46 -0.91 18.45
CA VAL A 88 8.44 -0.97 19.50
C VAL A 88 7.46 -2.12 19.26
N MET A 89 7.06 -2.34 18.01
CA MET A 89 6.16 -3.43 17.66
C MET A 89 6.80 -4.80 17.95
N VAL A 90 8.07 -4.97 17.61
CA VAL A 90 8.80 -6.21 17.88
C VAL A 90 8.86 -6.46 19.40
N GLY A 91 9.15 -5.44 20.19
CA GLY A 91 9.14 -5.55 21.65
C GLY A 91 7.78 -5.94 22.19
N ALA A 92 6.71 -5.35 21.66
CA ALA A 92 5.35 -5.65 22.09
C ALA A 92 4.96 -7.11 21.78
N ILE A 93 5.37 -7.63 20.64
CA ILE A 93 5.12 -9.03 20.28
C ILE A 93 5.80 -9.98 21.28
N LEU A 94 7.03 -9.65 21.68
CA LEU A 94 7.80 -10.50 22.59
C LEU A 94 7.29 -10.48 24.01
N THR A 95 6.57 -9.45 24.41
CA THR A 95 6.08 -9.29 25.79
C THR A 95 4.61 -9.67 25.98
N ASN A 96 3.91 -9.93 24.90
CA ASN A 96 2.49 -10.31 24.92
C ASN A 96 2.28 -11.79 24.45
#